data_9646668b2d4309a596dc3f1da8cd4e71
#
_entry.id   9646668b2d4309a596dc3f1da8cd4e71
#
_cell.length_a   1.000
_cell.length_b   1.000
_cell.length_c   1.000
_cell.angle_alpha   90.00
_cell.angle_beta   90.00
_cell.angle_gamma   90.00
#
_symmetry.space_group_name_H-M   'P 1'
#
loop_
_entity.id
_entity.type
_entity.pdbx_description
1 polymer ?
#
loop_
_entity_poly.entity_id
_entity_poly.type
_entity_poly.pdbx_seq_one_letter_code
_entity_poly.pdbx_strand_id
1 'polypeptide(L)'
;GLGGWALRGLSLAALLAALANPSLQEEERASLNDIVILIVDDSASQTLGDRAAQVAQAVARVEAEVAAMPGTELRIRRFSDGDDDAGTLALTAMAEALAEEPRARVAGVLLVTDGRVHDLEMAPDLPAPLHVLLTGRDSDWDRRLVIRNAPAFAIIGEEFVMKLMVEDVGDVPAGMGAEVDLTIAVDAGEPQVYAVPVGEELDLPVTLPHGGMNVLQFSVDPVAGELTDRNNAQVVQVNGVRDRLRVLLVSGEPHAGERVWRNLLKSDASVDLVHFTILRPPEKQDGVPVDELSLI
;
A
#
# COMPACT_ATOMS: atom_id res chain seq x y z
N GLY A 1 -23.66 92.61 10.42
CA GLY A 1 -24.69 91.84 9.87
C GLY A 1 -24.53 90.31 10.12
N LEU A 2 -25.59 89.67 10.59
CA LEU A 2 -25.65 88.23 10.79
C LEU A 2 -25.36 87.37 9.56
N GLY A 3 -25.53 87.93 8.32
CA GLY A 3 -25.24 87.19 7.07
C GLY A 3 -23.76 86.82 6.82
N GLY A 4 -22.84 87.64 7.32
CA GLY A 4 -21.40 87.41 7.13
C GLY A 4 -20.86 86.22 8.01
N TRP A 5 -21.47 86.08 9.15
CA TRP A 5 -21.14 84.95 10.06
C TRP A 5 -21.62 83.59 9.55
N ALA A 6 -22.83 83.57 9.01
CA ALA A 6 -23.40 82.38 8.43
C ALA A 6 -22.61 81.87 7.20
N LEU A 7 -22.21 82.81 6.32
CA LEU A 7 -21.39 82.53 5.16
C LEU A 7 -19.99 81.95 5.54
N ARG A 8 -19.34 82.53 6.55
CA ARG A 8 -18.06 82.04 7.03
C ARG A 8 -18.17 80.69 7.70
N GLY A 9 -19.25 80.43 8.46
CA GLY A 9 -19.55 79.12 9.06
C GLY A 9 -19.79 78.06 8.00
N LEU A 10 -20.55 78.41 6.93
CA LEU A 10 -20.82 77.47 5.84
C LEU A 10 -19.54 77.10 5.07
N SER A 11 -18.68 78.14 4.81
CA SER A 11 -17.39 77.93 4.14
C SER A 11 -16.46 77.02 4.98
N LEU A 12 -16.41 77.23 6.28
CA LEU A 12 -15.61 76.38 7.18
C LEU A 12 -16.17 74.94 7.23
N ALA A 13 -17.49 74.78 7.31
CA ALA A 13 -18.14 73.44 7.28
C ALA A 13 -17.90 72.75 5.96
N ALA A 14 -17.93 73.41 4.82
CA ALA A 14 -17.62 72.85 3.53
C ALA A 14 -16.14 72.44 3.42
N LEU A 15 -15.24 73.28 3.99
CA LEU A 15 -13.81 72.96 4.03
C LEU A 15 -13.51 71.69 4.92
N LEU A 16 -14.19 71.67 6.07
CA LEU A 16 -14.08 70.46 6.96
C LEU A 16 -14.68 69.25 6.30
N ALA A 17 -15.80 69.33 5.62
CA ALA A 17 -16.38 68.24 4.85
C ALA A 17 -15.44 67.77 3.70
N ALA A 18 -14.83 68.76 2.99
CA ALA A 18 -13.85 68.44 1.95
C ALA A 18 -12.57 67.78 2.54
N LEU A 19 -12.13 68.24 3.73
CA LEU A 19 -10.97 67.65 4.42
C LEU A 19 -11.27 66.25 4.95
N ALA A 20 -12.50 65.98 5.39
CA ALA A 20 -12.97 64.66 5.85
C ALA A 20 -13.15 63.68 4.69
N ASN A 21 -13.15 64.16 3.45
CA ASN A 21 -13.25 63.39 2.21
C ASN A 21 -14.29 62.24 2.31
N PRO A 22 -15.56 62.55 2.65
CA PRO A 22 -16.58 61.53 2.81
C PRO A 22 -16.75 60.77 1.49
N SER A 23 -16.53 59.45 1.51
CA SER A 23 -16.82 58.59 0.38
C SER A 23 -18.09 57.80 0.64
N LEU A 24 -18.98 57.79 -0.33
CA LEU A 24 -20.10 56.86 -0.32
C LEU A 24 -19.61 55.54 -0.88
N GLN A 25 -19.54 54.54 -0.02
CA GLN A 25 -19.15 53.17 -0.44
C GLN A 25 -20.45 52.36 -0.58
N GLU A 26 -20.78 51.99 -1.80
CA GLU A 26 -21.84 51.05 -2.09
C GLU A 26 -21.21 49.65 -2.11
N GLU A 27 -21.59 48.82 -1.15
CA GLU A 27 -21.09 47.45 -1.06
C GLU A 27 -22.13 46.50 -1.67
N GLU A 28 -21.86 45.99 -2.86
CA GLU A 28 -22.67 44.96 -3.51
C GLU A 28 -22.16 43.60 -3.03
N ARG A 29 -22.91 42.94 -2.17
CA ARG A 29 -22.62 41.60 -1.67
C ARG A 29 -23.36 40.57 -2.50
N ALA A 30 -22.63 39.90 -3.39
CA ALA A 30 -23.11 38.67 -4.01
C ALA A 30 -22.69 37.48 -3.15
N SER A 31 -23.66 36.64 -2.79
CA SER A 31 -23.35 35.36 -2.13
C SER A 31 -22.64 34.45 -3.14
N LEU A 32 -21.50 33.92 -2.75
CA LEU A 32 -20.83 32.86 -3.52
C LEU A 32 -21.60 31.56 -3.33
N ASN A 33 -21.62 30.70 -4.36
CA ASN A 33 -22.26 29.41 -4.30
C ASN A 33 -21.56 28.50 -3.28
N ASP A 34 -22.33 27.69 -2.59
CA ASP A 34 -21.84 26.60 -1.78
C ASP A 34 -21.26 25.50 -2.67
N ILE A 35 -20.31 24.72 -2.13
CA ILE A 35 -19.61 23.67 -2.87
C ILE A 35 -19.91 22.32 -2.24
N VAL A 36 -20.38 21.40 -3.05
CA VAL A 36 -20.45 19.97 -2.73
C VAL A 36 -19.30 19.26 -3.44
N ILE A 37 -18.47 18.54 -2.68
CA ILE A 37 -17.35 17.78 -3.23
C ILE A 37 -17.77 16.31 -3.32
N LEU A 38 -17.70 15.75 -4.53
CA LEU A 38 -17.95 14.32 -4.80
C LEU A 38 -16.63 13.62 -5.11
N ILE A 39 -16.20 12.74 -4.22
CA ILE A 39 -15.03 11.89 -4.38
C ILE A 39 -15.50 10.54 -4.93
N VAL A 40 -14.95 10.11 -6.05
CA VAL A 40 -15.38 8.89 -6.74
C VAL A 40 -14.21 7.93 -6.83
N ASP A 41 -14.42 6.75 -6.32
CA ASP A 41 -13.49 5.63 -6.38
C ASP A 41 -13.59 4.94 -7.76
N ASP A 42 -12.50 5.01 -8.52
CA ASP A 42 -12.33 4.33 -9.82
C ASP A 42 -11.26 3.21 -9.70
N SER A 43 -10.99 2.71 -8.50
CA SER A 43 -10.04 1.61 -8.27
C SER A 43 -10.47 0.30 -8.95
N ALA A 44 -9.54 -0.64 -9.06
CA ALA A 44 -9.80 -1.95 -9.68
C ALA A 44 -10.97 -2.69 -9.01
N SER A 45 -11.19 -2.50 -7.72
CA SER A 45 -12.31 -3.10 -6.99
C SER A 45 -13.69 -2.64 -7.49
N GLN A 46 -13.78 -1.45 -8.08
CA GLN A 46 -15.03 -0.93 -8.68
C GLN A 46 -15.37 -1.55 -10.04
N THR A 47 -14.45 -2.34 -10.62
CA THR A 47 -14.73 -3.09 -11.86
C THR A 47 -15.39 -4.45 -11.60
N LEU A 48 -15.50 -4.86 -10.32
CA LEU A 48 -16.05 -6.17 -9.94
C LEU A 48 -17.59 -6.15 -9.95
N GLY A 49 -18.18 -7.21 -10.50
CA GLY A 49 -19.63 -7.38 -10.55
C GLY A 49 -20.33 -6.20 -11.23
N ASP A 50 -21.32 -5.61 -10.57
CA ASP A 50 -22.08 -4.47 -11.07
C ASP A 50 -21.71 -3.13 -10.42
N ARG A 51 -20.60 -3.07 -9.66
CA ARG A 51 -20.14 -1.87 -8.93
C ARG A 51 -19.92 -0.68 -9.86
N ALA A 52 -19.34 -0.89 -11.05
CA ALA A 52 -19.15 0.17 -12.03
C ALA A 52 -20.48 0.84 -12.43
N ALA A 53 -21.56 0.05 -12.59
CA ALA A 53 -22.89 0.58 -12.88
C ALA A 53 -23.48 1.33 -11.68
N GLN A 54 -23.25 0.84 -10.45
CA GLN A 54 -23.66 1.51 -9.22
C GLN A 54 -22.95 2.85 -9.05
N VAL A 55 -21.63 2.92 -9.29
CA VAL A 55 -20.85 4.18 -9.30
C VAL A 55 -21.43 5.16 -10.30
N ALA A 56 -21.67 4.74 -11.55
CA ALA A 56 -22.21 5.59 -12.59
C ALA A 56 -23.60 6.13 -12.20
N GLN A 57 -24.46 5.29 -11.64
CA GLN A 57 -25.79 5.67 -11.18
C GLN A 57 -25.72 6.66 -10.01
N ALA A 58 -24.83 6.42 -9.03
CA ALA A 58 -24.63 7.30 -7.90
C ALA A 58 -24.16 8.69 -8.33
N VAL A 59 -23.15 8.75 -9.23
CA VAL A 59 -22.64 10.02 -9.78
C VAL A 59 -23.75 10.77 -10.51
N ALA A 60 -24.45 10.12 -11.42
CA ALA A 60 -25.53 10.76 -12.19
C ALA A 60 -26.66 11.30 -11.29
N ARG A 61 -26.98 10.57 -10.22
CA ARG A 61 -27.97 11.02 -9.24
C ARG A 61 -27.51 12.24 -8.47
N VAL A 62 -26.27 12.26 -7.97
CA VAL A 62 -25.71 13.41 -7.25
C VAL A 62 -25.63 14.63 -8.16
N GLU A 63 -25.19 14.47 -9.43
CA GLU A 63 -25.16 15.53 -10.40
C GLU A 63 -26.55 16.16 -10.62
N ALA A 64 -27.59 15.33 -10.77
CA ALA A 64 -28.95 15.78 -10.97
C ALA A 64 -29.51 16.49 -9.72
N GLU A 65 -29.26 15.96 -8.53
CA GLU A 65 -29.73 16.55 -7.27
C GLU A 65 -29.05 17.88 -6.97
N VAL A 66 -27.72 17.99 -7.17
CA VAL A 66 -26.97 19.23 -6.95
C VAL A 66 -27.34 20.29 -8.00
N ALA A 67 -27.54 19.90 -9.26
CA ALA A 67 -27.99 20.82 -10.33
C ALA A 67 -29.37 21.42 -10.04
N ALA A 68 -30.21 20.74 -9.25
CA ALA A 68 -31.51 21.25 -8.83
C ALA A 68 -31.43 22.19 -7.62
N MET A 69 -30.26 22.33 -6.95
CA MET A 69 -30.04 23.18 -5.79
C MET A 69 -29.53 24.56 -6.20
N PRO A 70 -30.32 25.66 -6.06
CA PRO A 70 -29.87 27.00 -6.39
C PRO A 70 -28.69 27.40 -5.48
N GLY A 71 -27.66 28.02 -6.06
CA GLY A 71 -26.51 28.53 -5.32
C GLY A 71 -25.54 27.44 -4.86
N THR A 72 -25.60 26.24 -5.48
CA THR A 72 -24.69 25.11 -5.15
C THR A 72 -23.92 24.69 -6.39
N GLU A 73 -22.64 24.41 -6.22
CA GLU A 73 -21.74 23.91 -7.26
C GLU A 73 -21.23 22.53 -6.90
N LEU A 74 -21.13 21.64 -7.87
CA LEU A 74 -20.54 20.30 -7.69
C LEU A 74 -19.10 20.30 -8.16
N ARG A 75 -18.20 19.75 -7.34
CA ARG A 75 -16.81 19.43 -7.69
C ARG A 75 -16.63 17.92 -7.63
N ILE A 76 -16.24 17.31 -8.74
CA ILE A 76 -16.02 15.86 -8.81
C ILE A 76 -14.51 15.63 -8.87
N ARG A 77 -14.01 14.82 -7.91
CA ARG A 77 -12.65 14.30 -7.91
C ARG A 77 -12.72 12.78 -8.06
N ARG A 78 -12.01 12.25 -9.05
CA ARG A 78 -11.87 10.81 -9.25
C ARG A 78 -10.47 10.40 -8.83
N PHE A 79 -10.34 9.22 -8.22
CA PHE A 79 -9.07 8.64 -7.86
C PHE A 79 -9.08 7.13 -8.20
N SER A 80 -7.91 6.58 -8.41
CA SER A 80 -7.69 5.15 -8.68
C SER A 80 -6.74 4.56 -7.64
N ASP A 81 -6.38 3.29 -7.82
CA ASP A 81 -5.37 2.65 -7.00
C ASP A 81 -4.06 3.43 -7.01
N GLY A 82 -3.39 3.45 -5.87
CA GLY A 82 -2.06 4.04 -5.74
C GLY A 82 -0.99 3.22 -6.48
N ASP A 83 0.16 3.85 -6.70
CA ASP A 83 1.31 3.17 -7.28
C ASP A 83 1.85 2.08 -6.31
N ASP A 84 2.55 1.09 -6.84
CA ASP A 84 3.25 0.04 -6.06
C ASP A 84 2.36 -0.72 -5.05
N ASP A 85 1.13 -1.09 -5.42
CA ASP A 85 0.17 -1.79 -4.55
C ASP A 85 -0.22 -1.02 -3.26
N ALA A 86 -0.13 0.30 -3.26
CA ALA A 86 -0.54 1.13 -2.11
C ALA A 86 -2.04 1.03 -1.81
N GLY A 87 -2.83 0.42 -2.70
CA GLY A 87 -4.27 0.26 -2.56
C GLY A 87 -5.06 1.55 -2.76
N THR A 88 -6.26 1.59 -2.24
CA THR A 88 -7.23 2.69 -2.43
C THR A 88 -6.92 3.85 -1.50
N LEU A 89 -6.47 5.00 -2.04
CA LEU A 89 -6.05 6.19 -1.31
C LEU A 89 -7.18 7.26 -1.28
N ALA A 90 -8.32 6.89 -0.73
CA ALA A 90 -9.54 7.72 -0.73
C ALA A 90 -9.41 8.99 0.11
N LEU A 91 -8.74 8.91 1.27
CA LEU A 91 -8.62 10.04 2.19
C LEU A 91 -7.58 11.05 1.73
N THR A 92 -6.52 10.59 1.06
CA THR A 92 -5.56 11.45 0.37
C THR A 92 -6.25 12.25 -0.74
N ALA A 93 -7.02 11.59 -1.61
CA ALA A 93 -7.78 12.26 -2.66
C ALA A 93 -8.81 13.27 -2.09
N MET A 94 -9.42 12.93 -0.97
CA MET A 94 -10.33 13.83 -0.25
C MET A 94 -9.58 15.06 0.31
N ALA A 95 -8.41 14.85 0.92
CA ALA A 95 -7.59 15.94 1.45
C ALA A 95 -7.15 16.90 0.35
N GLU A 96 -6.72 16.39 -0.80
CA GLU A 96 -6.36 17.18 -1.98
C GLU A 96 -7.56 17.99 -2.49
N ALA A 97 -8.72 17.35 -2.67
CA ALA A 97 -9.92 18.06 -3.16
C ALA A 97 -10.38 19.16 -2.19
N LEU A 98 -10.28 18.94 -0.87
CA LEU A 98 -10.59 19.95 0.14
C LEU A 98 -9.58 21.09 0.16
N ALA A 99 -8.31 20.82 -0.17
CA ALA A 99 -7.27 21.85 -0.21
C ALA A 99 -7.44 22.83 -1.40
N GLU A 100 -8.08 22.39 -2.48
CA GLU A 100 -8.35 23.20 -3.67
C GLU A 100 -9.50 24.20 -3.46
N GLU A 101 -10.36 24.00 -2.45
CA GLU A 101 -11.58 24.78 -2.26
C GLU A 101 -11.58 25.61 -0.96
N PRO A 102 -12.21 26.80 -0.97
CA PRO A 102 -12.35 27.61 0.24
C PRO A 102 -13.21 26.87 1.29
N ARG A 103 -12.63 26.53 2.44
CA ARG A 103 -13.30 25.75 3.51
C ARG A 103 -14.69 26.30 3.91
N ALA A 104 -14.85 27.62 3.90
CA ALA A 104 -16.11 28.28 4.27
C ALA A 104 -17.24 28.07 3.25
N ARG A 105 -16.91 27.62 2.04
CA ARG A 105 -17.88 27.33 0.97
C ARG A 105 -18.26 25.85 0.87
N VAL A 106 -17.48 24.95 1.47
CA VAL A 106 -17.76 23.52 1.43
C VAL A 106 -18.97 23.20 2.29
N ALA A 107 -20.09 22.82 1.65
CA ALA A 107 -21.34 22.49 2.29
C ALA A 107 -21.49 20.99 2.60
N GLY A 108 -20.77 20.14 1.87
CA GLY A 108 -20.79 18.70 2.08
C GLY A 108 -19.73 17.98 1.25
N VAL A 109 -19.33 16.80 1.73
CA VAL A 109 -18.43 15.88 1.04
C VAL A 109 -19.16 14.55 0.86
N LEU A 110 -19.17 14.05 -0.36
CA LEU A 110 -19.70 12.72 -0.67
C LEU A 110 -18.55 11.84 -1.16
N LEU A 111 -18.50 10.60 -0.69
CA LEU A 111 -17.53 9.60 -1.10
C LEU A 111 -18.28 8.38 -1.67
N VAL A 112 -18.03 8.01 -2.90
CA VAL A 112 -18.53 6.78 -3.54
C VAL A 112 -17.39 5.77 -3.54
N THR A 113 -17.54 4.66 -2.82
CA THR A 113 -16.49 3.64 -2.64
C THR A 113 -17.11 2.32 -2.19
N ASP A 114 -16.37 1.21 -2.26
CA ASP A 114 -16.75 -0.07 -1.66
C ASP A 114 -16.41 -0.17 -0.15
N GLY A 115 -15.88 0.90 0.43
CA GLY A 115 -15.53 1.00 1.84
C GLY A 115 -14.14 0.47 2.20
N ARG A 116 -13.38 -0.04 1.25
CA ARG A 116 -11.98 -0.44 1.48
C ARG A 116 -11.04 0.75 1.26
N VAL A 117 -10.55 1.30 2.38
CA VAL A 117 -9.67 2.47 2.40
C VAL A 117 -8.35 2.08 3.07
N HIS A 118 -7.23 2.39 2.42
CA HIS A 118 -5.88 1.95 2.87
C HIS A 118 -5.07 3.07 3.52
N ASP A 119 -5.55 4.31 3.48
CA ASP A 119 -4.87 5.52 3.97
C ASP A 119 -5.62 6.21 5.14
N LEU A 120 -6.10 5.42 6.11
CA LEU A 120 -6.92 5.93 7.23
C LEU A 120 -6.21 7.00 8.07
N GLU A 121 -4.89 6.94 8.15
CA GLU A 121 -4.05 7.94 8.84
C GLU A 121 -4.03 9.30 8.14
N MET A 122 -4.43 9.35 6.86
CA MET A 122 -4.49 10.59 6.07
C MET A 122 -5.83 11.31 6.16
N ALA A 123 -6.70 10.92 7.12
CA ALA A 123 -8.01 11.50 7.28
C ALA A 123 -7.94 13.03 7.50
N PRO A 124 -8.52 13.85 6.59
CA PRO A 124 -8.49 15.29 6.74
C PRO A 124 -9.47 15.78 7.80
N ASP A 125 -9.21 16.98 8.32
CA ASP A 125 -10.18 17.71 9.11
C ASP A 125 -11.29 18.25 8.20
N LEU A 126 -12.51 17.77 8.38
CA LEU A 126 -13.66 18.06 7.52
C LEU A 126 -14.36 19.36 7.92
N PRO A 127 -14.54 20.32 6.99
CA PRO A 127 -15.30 21.56 7.25
C PRO A 127 -16.81 21.34 7.21
N ALA A 128 -17.28 20.21 6.65
CA ALA A 128 -18.67 19.88 6.41
C ALA A 128 -18.93 18.39 6.62
N PRO A 129 -20.21 17.95 6.71
CA PRO A 129 -20.54 16.52 6.85
C PRO A 129 -20.02 15.67 5.69
N LEU A 130 -19.53 14.46 6.02
CA LEU A 130 -19.18 13.42 5.07
C LEU A 130 -20.32 12.43 4.95
N HIS A 131 -20.73 12.14 3.72
CA HIS A 131 -21.67 11.07 3.38
C HIS A 131 -20.97 10.04 2.51
N VAL A 132 -21.08 8.77 2.86
CA VAL A 132 -20.50 7.67 2.11
C VAL A 132 -21.59 6.91 1.38
N LEU A 133 -21.44 6.74 0.09
CA LEU A 133 -22.29 5.94 -0.78
C LEU A 133 -21.54 4.64 -1.08
N LEU A 134 -21.93 3.57 -0.40
CA LEU A 134 -21.27 2.27 -0.56
C LEU A 134 -21.74 1.58 -1.84
N THR A 135 -20.77 1.07 -2.59
CA THR A 135 -20.96 0.16 -3.72
C THR A 135 -20.77 -1.29 -3.28
N GLY A 136 -21.32 -2.22 -4.04
CA GLY A 136 -21.37 -3.64 -3.68
C GLY A 136 -22.75 -4.02 -3.12
N ARG A 137 -22.87 -5.25 -2.67
CA ARG A 137 -24.09 -5.83 -2.09
C ARG A 137 -23.76 -6.53 -0.78
N ASP A 138 -24.70 -6.58 0.13
CA ASP A 138 -24.55 -7.33 1.39
C ASP A 138 -24.31 -8.83 1.15
N SER A 139 -24.78 -9.35 -0.01
CA SER A 139 -24.60 -10.73 -0.40
C SER A 139 -23.29 -11.01 -1.17
N ASP A 140 -22.43 -10.02 -1.30
CA ASP A 140 -21.12 -10.22 -1.96
C ASP A 140 -20.23 -11.08 -1.06
N TRP A 141 -19.60 -12.07 -1.67
CA TRP A 141 -18.61 -12.92 -1.02
C TRP A 141 -17.45 -13.21 -1.97
N ASP A 142 -16.33 -13.64 -1.42
CA ASP A 142 -15.12 -13.82 -2.19
C ASP A 142 -14.23 -14.88 -1.54
N ARG A 143 -13.64 -15.76 -2.35
CA ARG A 143 -12.61 -16.71 -1.93
C ARG A 143 -11.25 -16.17 -2.31
N ARG A 144 -10.28 -16.27 -1.42
CA ARG A 144 -8.93 -15.80 -1.73
C ARG A 144 -7.85 -16.68 -1.12
N LEU A 145 -6.74 -16.76 -1.81
CA LEU A 145 -5.53 -17.40 -1.34
C LEU A 145 -4.57 -16.35 -0.77
N VAL A 146 -4.20 -16.50 0.49
CA VAL A 146 -3.31 -15.57 1.20
C VAL A 146 -2.02 -16.28 1.58
N ILE A 147 -0.88 -15.77 1.12
CA ILE A 147 0.44 -16.19 1.57
C ILE A 147 0.83 -15.33 2.77
N ARG A 148 0.96 -15.97 3.95
CA ARG A 148 1.29 -15.28 5.21
C ARG A 148 2.79 -15.11 5.41
N ASN A 149 3.58 -16.11 4.99
CA ASN A 149 5.02 -16.08 5.12
C ASN A 149 5.66 -16.78 3.92
N ALA A 150 6.52 -16.06 3.22
CA ALA A 150 7.33 -16.58 2.14
C ALA A 150 8.78 -16.06 2.32
N PRO A 151 9.78 -16.91 2.52
CA PRO A 151 11.15 -16.46 2.65
C PRO A 151 11.69 -15.97 1.30
N ALA A 152 12.52 -14.94 1.32
CA ALA A 152 13.18 -14.44 0.11
C ALA A 152 14.23 -15.43 -0.45
N PHE A 153 14.76 -16.30 0.41
CA PHE A 153 15.74 -17.34 0.03
C PHE A 153 15.57 -18.60 0.90
N ALA A 154 15.93 -19.76 0.35
CA ALA A 154 15.99 -21.03 1.06
C ALA A 154 17.14 -21.90 0.55
N ILE A 155 17.60 -22.86 1.38
CA ILE A 155 18.70 -23.77 1.02
C ILE A 155 18.18 -24.86 0.10
N ILE A 156 18.88 -25.11 -1.00
CA ILE A 156 18.50 -26.12 -1.98
C ILE A 156 18.52 -27.50 -1.32
N GLY A 157 17.44 -28.26 -1.54
CA GLY A 157 17.31 -29.62 -1.02
C GLY A 157 16.95 -29.71 0.46
N GLU A 158 16.89 -28.56 1.17
CA GLU A 158 16.35 -28.50 2.51
C GLU A 158 14.88 -28.09 2.49
N GLU A 159 14.12 -28.63 3.43
CA GLU A 159 12.71 -28.28 3.60
C GLU A 159 12.60 -26.97 4.40
N PHE A 160 11.79 -26.05 3.89
CA PHE A 160 11.35 -24.85 4.60
C PHE A 160 9.83 -24.77 4.62
N VAL A 161 9.28 -24.09 5.60
CA VAL A 161 7.83 -23.99 5.78
C VAL A 161 7.32 -22.66 5.26
N MET A 162 6.35 -22.72 4.36
CA MET A 162 5.53 -21.57 3.95
C MET A 162 4.20 -21.62 4.68
N LYS A 163 3.72 -20.44 5.07
CA LYS A 163 2.40 -20.31 5.69
C LYS A 163 1.43 -19.69 4.70
N LEU A 164 0.32 -20.37 4.49
CA LEU A 164 -0.74 -19.90 3.60
C LEU A 164 -2.11 -20.22 4.20
N MET A 165 -3.14 -19.56 3.68
CA MET A 165 -4.52 -19.76 4.06
C MET A 165 -5.42 -19.53 2.86
N VAL A 166 -6.41 -20.41 2.68
CA VAL A 166 -7.56 -20.14 1.81
C VAL A 166 -8.68 -19.64 2.70
N GLU A 167 -9.19 -18.46 2.43
CA GLU A 167 -10.27 -17.88 3.24
C GLU A 167 -11.43 -17.38 2.38
N ASP A 168 -12.64 -17.57 2.90
CA ASP A 168 -13.86 -17.03 2.33
C ASP A 168 -14.29 -15.80 3.13
N VAL A 169 -14.59 -14.69 2.45
CA VAL A 169 -14.91 -13.39 3.04
C VAL A 169 -16.25 -12.89 2.52
N GLY A 170 -17.06 -12.30 3.38
CA GLY A 170 -18.38 -11.76 3.03
C GLY A 170 -19.52 -12.70 3.40
N ASP A 171 -20.64 -12.60 2.68
CA ASP A 171 -21.83 -13.43 2.91
C ASP A 171 -21.72 -14.76 2.16
N VAL A 172 -20.89 -15.65 2.69
CA VAL A 172 -20.59 -16.94 2.08
C VAL A 172 -21.82 -17.83 2.00
N PRO A 173 -22.22 -18.33 0.81
CA PRO A 173 -23.40 -19.17 0.67
C PRO A 173 -23.33 -20.44 1.55
N ALA A 174 -24.45 -20.77 2.18
CA ALA A 174 -24.55 -21.98 3.00
C ALA A 174 -24.30 -23.23 2.16
N GLY A 175 -23.42 -24.13 2.66
CA GLY A 175 -23.10 -25.39 1.97
C GLY A 175 -21.84 -25.35 1.11
N MET A 176 -21.08 -24.24 1.15
CA MET A 176 -19.72 -24.23 0.61
C MET A 176 -18.86 -25.24 1.34
N GLY A 177 -18.02 -25.98 0.59
CA GLY A 177 -17.16 -27.01 1.15
C GLY A 177 -16.17 -26.44 2.18
N ALA A 178 -15.97 -27.18 3.27
CA ALA A 178 -14.95 -26.85 4.26
C ALA A 178 -13.52 -27.12 3.77
N GLU A 179 -13.37 -27.82 2.66
CA GLU A 179 -12.10 -28.15 2.00
C GLU A 179 -12.14 -27.74 0.54
N VAL A 180 -10.98 -27.37 0.00
CA VAL A 180 -10.78 -27.01 -1.40
C VAL A 180 -9.49 -27.61 -1.92
N ASP A 181 -9.40 -27.79 -3.23
CA ASP A 181 -8.20 -28.24 -3.90
C ASP A 181 -7.24 -27.07 -4.13
N LEU A 182 -6.09 -27.12 -3.47
CA LEU A 182 -4.98 -26.20 -3.69
C LEU A 182 -4.00 -26.84 -4.67
N THR A 183 -3.81 -26.21 -5.80
CA THR A 183 -2.84 -26.61 -6.81
C THR A 183 -1.53 -25.84 -6.61
N ILE A 184 -0.41 -26.57 -6.59
CA ILE A 184 0.93 -26.02 -6.38
C ILE A 184 1.82 -26.48 -7.54
N ALA A 185 2.52 -25.55 -8.18
CA ALA A 185 3.52 -25.81 -9.21
C ALA A 185 4.81 -25.06 -8.88
N VAL A 186 5.97 -25.70 -9.12
CA VAL A 186 7.29 -25.09 -8.98
C VAL A 186 7.94 -25.05 -10.35
N ASP A 187 8.39 -23.85 -10.80
CA ASP A 187 9.10 -23.62 -12.06
C ASP A 187 8.42 -24.21 -13.30
N ALA A 188 7.09 -24.11 -13.37
CA ALA A 188 6.26 -24.71 -14.40
C ALA A 188 6.40 -26.25 -14.50
N GLY A 189 6.80 -26.91 -13.40
CA GLY A 189 6.76 -28.37 -13.24
C GLY A 189 5.35 -28.92 -13.20
N GLU A 190 5.23 -30.25 -13.00
CA GLU A 190 3.91 -30.87 -12.86
C GLU A 190 3.19 -30.34 -11.62
N PRO A 191 1.95 -29.82 -11.77
CA PRO A 191 1.16 -29.36 -10.64
C PRO A 191 0.82 -30.50 -9.68
N GLN A 192 0.89 -30.20 -8.39
CA GLN A 192 0.44 -31.10 -7.33
C GLN A 192 -0.81 -30.53 -6.68
N VAL A 193 -1.79 -31.39 -6.39
CA VAL A 193 -3.08 -30.96 -5.82
C VAL A 193 -3.22 -31.51 -4.41
N TYR A 194 -3.59 -30.64 -3.48
CA TYR A 194 -3.78 -30.96 -2.06
C TYR A 194 -5.16 -30.47 -1.61
N ALA A 195 -5.93 -31.35 -0.97
CA ALA A 195 -7.15 -30.92 -0.29
C ALA A 195 -6.77 -30.17 1.00
N VAL A 196 -7.22 -28.92 1.10
CA VAL A 196 -6.88 -28.03 2.21
C VAL A 196 -8.13 -27.44 2.85
N PRO A 197 -8.17 -27.26 4.19
CA PRO A 197 -9.30 -26.63 4.85
C PRO A 197 -9.39 -25.13 4.53
N VAL A 198 -10.62 -24.63 4.43
CA VAL A 198 -10.90 -23.20 4.29
C VAL A 198 -10.94 -22.54 5.66
N GLY A 199 -10.30 -21.39 5.80
CA GLY A 199 -10.30 -20.60 7.03
C GLY A 199 -9.24 -21.00 8.04
N GLU A 200 -8.38 -21.98 7.73
CA GLU A 200 -7.30 -22.42 8.60
C GLU A 200 -5.93 -22.06 8.00
N GLU A 201 -4.98 -21.66 8.86
CA GLU A 201 -3.60 -21.43 8.45
C GLU A 201 -2.89 -22.77 8.26
N LEU A 202 -2.23 -22.95 7.13
CA LEU A 202 -1.54 -24.16 6.75
C LEU A 202 -0.03 -23.94 6.74
N ASP A 203 0.68 -24.90 7.33
CA ASP A 203 2.12 -25.02 7.23
C ASP A 203 2.45 -25.95 6.05
N LEU A 204 2.91 -25.37 4.94
CA LEU A 204 3.28 -26.09 3.74
C LEU A 204 4.79 -26.31 3.70
N PRO A 205 5.29 -27.55 3.82
CA PRO A 205 6.69 -27.88 3.61
C PRO A 205 7.03 -27.80 2.12
N VAL A 206 8.06 -27.05 1.78
CA VAL A 206 8.52 -26.84 0.40
C VAL A 206 10.01 -27.10 0.32
N THR A 207 10.45 -27.73 -0.78
CA THR A 207 11.88 -27.93 -1.10
C THR A 207 12.18 -27.31 -2.47
N LEU A 208 13.25 -26.52 -2.56
CA LEU A 208 13.65 -25.93 -3.84
C LEU A 208 14.46 -26.91 -4.67
N PRO A 209 14.11 -27.11 -5.96
CA PRO A 209 14.81 -28.05 -6.83
C PRO A 209 16.17 -27.56 -7.32
N HIS A 210 16.39 -26.24 -7.42
CA HIS A 210 17.62 -25.69 -7.97
C HIS A 210 18.05 -24.35 -7.36
N GLY A 211 19.27 -23.94 -7.66
CA GLY A 211 19.83 -22.65 -7.27
C GLY A 211 19.36 -21.51 -8.17
N GLY A 212 19.34 -20.31 -7.61
CA GLY A 212 18.79 -19.13 -8.25
C GLY A 212 17.28 -18.98 -8.00
N MET A 213 16.62 -18.21 -8.84
CA MET A 213 15.20 -17.90 -8.67
C MET A 213 14.33 -19.12 -8.98
N ASN A 214 13.54 -19.55 -7.98
CA ASN A 214 12.49 -20.55 -8.13
C ASN A 214 11.14 -19.82 -8.05
N VAL A 215 10.21 -20.16 -8.92
CA VAL A 215 8.87 -19.56 -9.00
C VAL A 215 7.85 -20.59 -8.52
N LEU A 216 7.24 -20.30 -7.38
CA LEU A 216 6.18 -21.13 -6.82
C LEU A 216 4.83 -20.52 -7.17
N GLN A 217 3.99 -21.30 -7.82
CA GLN A 217 2.64 -20.89 -8.22
C GLN A 217 1.63 -21.67 -7.39
N PHE A 218 0.70 -20.94 -6.81
CA PHE A 218 -0.39 -21.47 -6.00
C PHE A 218 -1.70 -21.06 -6.62
N SER A 219 -2.67 -21.95 -6.73
CA SER A 219 -4.01 -21.61 -7.20
C SER A 219 -5.07 -22.50 -6.58
N VAL A 220 -6.26 -21.92 -6.43
CA VAL A 220 -7.49 -22.59 -6.02
C VAL A 220 -8.51 -22.41 -7.13
N ASP A 221 -9.29 -23.44 -7.41
CA ASP A 221 -10.31 -23.35 -8.46
C ASP A 221 -11.37 -22.28 -8.13
N PRO A 222 -11.76 -21.46 -9.12
CA PRO A 222 -12.78 -20.45 -8.92
C PRO A 222 -14.16 -21.07 -8.63
N VAL A 223 -14.92 -20.36 -7.79
CA VAL A 223 -16.25 -20.81 -7.37
C VAL A 223 -17.32 -19.90 -7.92
N ALA A 224 -18.40 -20.49 -8.43
CA ALA A 224 -19.50 -19.72 -9.01
C ALA A 224 -20.13 -18.77 -7.97
N GLY A 225 -20.16 -17.49 -8.32
CA GLY A 225 -20.77 -16.45 -7.49
C GLY A 225 -19.81 -15.70 -6.57
N GLU A 226 -18.51 -16.02 -6.56
CA GLU A 226 -17.51 -15.17 -5.93
C GLU A 226 -17.28 -13.87 -6.71
N LEU A 227 -16.77 -12.84 -6.04
CA LEU A 227 -16.56 -11.52 -6.65
C LEU A 227 -15.46 -11.53 -7.70
N THR A 228 -14.37 -12.26 -7.47
CA THR A 228 -13.25 -12.31 -8.41
C THR A 228 -12.43 -13.59 -8.24
N ASP A 229 -11.94 -14.14 -9.34
CA ASP A 229 -11.02 -15.26 -9.40
C ASP A 229 -9.53 -14.83 -9.37
N ARG A 230 -9.26 -13.52 -9.43
CA ARG A 230 -7.88 -13.00 -9.53
C ARG A 230 -7.04 -13.26 -8.29
N ASN A 231 -7.65 -13.26 -7.13
CA ASN A 231 -7.00 -13.49 -5.84
C ASN A 231 -7.00 -14.97 -5.40
N ASN A 232 -7.53 -15.85 -6.26
CA ASN A 232 -7.46 -17.30 -6.11
C ASN A 232 -6.09 -17.86 -6.51
N ALA A 233 -5.21 -17.07 -7.08
CA ALA A 233 -3.87 -17.46 -7.48
C ALA A 233 -2.83 -16.50 -6.90
N GLN A 234 -1.68 -17.08 -6.50
CA GLN A 234 -0.53 -16.34 -5.98
C GLN A 234 0.76 -16.89 -6.56
N VAL A 235 1.72 -16.01 -6.80
CA VAL A 235 3.05 -16.36 -7.28
C VAL A 235 4.08 -15.86 -6.29
N VAL A 236 4.96 -16.75 -5.84
CA VAL A 236 6.05 -16.44 -4.91
C VAL A 236 7.38 -16.76 -5.55
N GLN A 237 8.34 -15.87 -5.42
CA GLN A 237 9.70 -16.08 -5.89
C GLN A 237 10.62 -16.30 -4.69
N VAL A 238 11.32 -17.44 -4.69
CA VAL A 238 12.28 -17.80 -3.63
C VAL A 238 13.63 -18.10 -4.26
N ASN A 239 14.68 -17.42 -3.79
CA ASN A 239 16.03 -17.65 -4.29
C ASN A 239 16.65 -18.88 -3.62
N GLY A 240 16.91 -19.93 -4.40
CA GLY A 240 17.63 -21.12 -3.95
C GLY A 240 19.12 -20.84 -3.77
N VAL A 241 19.60 -20.95 -2.55
CA VAL A 241 21.02 -20.79 -2.21
C VAL A 241 21.64 -22.14 -1.85
N ARG A 242 22.89 -22.31 -2.21
CA ARG A 242 23.65 -23.49 -1.76
C ARG A 242 24.21 -23.22 -0.38
N ASP A 243 24.03 -24.17 0.52
CA ASP A 243 24.80 -24.14 1.75
C ASP A 243 26.27 -24.34 1.42
N ARG A 244 27.09 -23.35 1.78
CA ARG A 244 28.56 -23.44 1.64
C ARG A 244 29.15 -23.73 3.00
N LEU A 245 29.83 -24.86 3.09
CA LEU A 245 30.58 -25.22 4.29
C LEU A 245 31.72 -24.21 4.50
N ARG A 246 31.65 -23.43 5.57
CA ARG A 246 32.74 -22.52 5.95
C ARG A 246 33.84 -23.30 6.63
N VAL A 247 34.99 -23.41 6.00
CA VAL A 247 36.15 -24.11 6.51
C VAL A 247 37.27 -23.12 6.84
N LEU A 248 37.72 -23.13 8.07
CA LEU A 248 38.91 -22.38 8.49
C LEU A 248 40.14 -23.32 8.47
N LEU A 249 41.05 -23.12 7.53
CA LEU A 249 42.33 -23.80 7.47
C LEU A 249 43.40 -22.96 8.20
N VAL A 250 43.84 -23.42 9.35
CA VAL A 250 44.90 -22.76 10.12
C VAL A 250 46.18 -23.57 10.01
N SER A 251 47.25 -22.92 9.61
CA SER A 251 48.59 -23.51 9.49
C SER A 251 49.61 -22.69 10.28
N GLY A 252 50.59 -23.36 10.88
CA GLY A 252 51.74 -22.70 11.49
C GLY A 252 52.75 -22.28 10.46
N GLU A 253 53.78 -23.11 10.24
CA GLU A 253 54.76 -22.82 9.17
C GLU A 253 54.28 -23.33 7.83
N PRO A 254 54.52 -22.58 6.74
CA PRO A 254 54.15 -23.01 5.39
C PRO A 254 54.84 -24.34 5.01
N HIS A 255 54.04 -25.35 4.65
CA HIS A 255 54.54 -26.65 4.23
C HIS A 255 53.77 -27.22 3.02
N ALA A 256 54.30 -28.25 2.38
CA ALA A 256 53.68 -28.82 1.17
C ALA A 256 52.24 -29.34 1.39
N GLY A 257 51.96 -29.90 2.57
CA GLY A 257 50.64 -30.41 2.91
C GLY A 257 49.55 -29.31 3.03
N GLU A 258 49.93 -28.12 3.51
CA GLU A 258 49.02 -26.97 3.56
C GLU A 258 48.54 -26.59 2.14
N ARG A 259 49.45 -26.57 1.16
CA ARG A 259 49.10 -26.26 -0.23
C ARG A 259 48.14 -27.28 -0.83
N VAL A 260 48.32 -28.55 -0.48
CA VAL A 260 47.41 -29.61 -0.93
C VAL A 260 46.02 -29.44 -0.35
N TRP A 261 45.90 -29.21 0.97
CA TRP A 261 44.64 -28.97 1.61
C TRP A 261 43.94 -27.71 1.10
N ARG A 262 44.67 -26.61 0.98
CA ARG A 262 44.13 -25.37 0.42
C ARG A 262 43.61 -25.57 -1.00
N ASN A 263 44.36 -26.24 -1.87
CA ASN A 263 43.92 -26.47 -3.24
C ASN A 263 42.72 -27.41 -3.31
N LEU A 264 42.70 -28.45 -2.48
CA LEU A 264 41.55 -29.38 -2.39
C LEU A 264 40.28 -28.68 -1.95
N LEU A 265 40.35 -27.94 -0.85
CA LEU A 265 39.18 -27.24 -0.30
C LEU A 265 38.73 -26.09 -1.22
N LYS A 266 39.66 -25.39 -1.88
CA LYS A 266 39.32 -24.31 -2.83
C LYS A 266 38.74 -24.82 -4.14
N SER A 267 39.04 -26.07 -4.53
CA SER A 267 38.49 -26.68 -5.74
C SER A 267 37.05 -27.18 -5.56
N ASP A 268 36.57 -27.29 -4.33
CA ASP A 268 35.20 -27.68 -4.04
C ASP A 268 34.27 -26.44 -4.03
N ALA A 269 33.30 -26.42 -4.93
CA ALA A 269 32.35 -25.31 -5.05
C ALA A 269 31.42 -25.16 -3.83
N SER A 270 31.29 -26.20 -3.01
CA SER A 270 30.48 -26.19 -1.78
C SER A 270 31.25 -25.69 -0.55
N VAL A 271 32.55 -25.37 -0.70
CA VAL A 271 33.41 -24.92 0.40
C VAL A 271 33.74 -23.43 0.24
N ASP A 272 33.50 -22.69 1.31
CA ASP A 272 34.00 -21.32 1.51
C ASP A 272 35.21 -21.36 2.43
N LEU A 273 36.41 -21.27 1.85
CA LEU A 273 37.67 -21.46 2.55
C LEU A 273 38.23 -20.15 3.06
N VAL A 274 38.38 -20.03 4.37
CA VAL A 274 39.25 -19.03 5.00
C VAL A 274 40.56 -19.69 5.40
N HIS A 275 41.67 -19.20 4.83
CA HIS A 275 43.00 -19.72 5.11
C HIS A 275 43.81 -18.75 5.96
N PHE A 276 44.31 -19.25 7.07
CA PHE A 276 45.11 -18.49 8.03
C PHE A 276 46.48 -19.15 8.25
N THR A 277 47.55 -18.42 8.04
CA THR A 277 48.92 -18.90 8.31
C THR A 277 49.53 -18.09 9.44
N ILE A 278 49.93 -18.75 10.52
CA ILE A 278 50.59 -18.14 11.68
C ILE A 278 52.09 -18.11 11.42
N LEU A 279 52.57 -16.99 10.93
CA LEU A 279 53.99 -16.83 10.54
C LEU A 279 54.93 -16.57 11.72
N ARG A 280 54.40 -16.32 12.92
CA ARG A 280 55.20 -16.04 14.13
C ARG A 280 54.86 -16.99 15.27
N PRO A 281 55.88 -17.57 15.92
CA PRO A 281 55.63 -18.34 17.15
C PRO A 281 55.14 -17.40 18.26
N PRO A 282 54.20 -17.86 19.13
CA PRO A 282 53.54 -17.07 20.17
C PRO A 282 54.52 -16.51 21.23
N GLU A 283 55.74 -17.04 21.27
CA GLU A 283 56.80 -16.63 22.24
C GLU A 283 57.55 -15.36 21.82
N LYS A 284 57.38 -14.89 20.57
CA LYS A 284 57.96 -13.63 20.09
C LYS A 284 57.01 -12.47 20.34
N GLN A 285 57.05 -11.91 21.54
CA GLN A 285 56.35 -10.70 21.88
C GLN A 285 57.02 -9.47 21.23
N ASP A 286 56.41 -8.87 20.25
CA ASP A 286 56.75 -7.56 19.70
C ASP A 286 56.05 -6.43 20.45
N GLY A 287 55.94 -6.51 21.78
CA GLY A 287 55.39 -5.44 22.61
C GLY A 287 53.87 -5.24 22.62
N VAL A 288 53.15 -6.08 21.88
CA VAL A 288 51.67 -6.06 21.90
C VAL A 288 51.17 -7.33 22.60
N PRO A 289 50.35 -7.24 23.64
CA PRO A 289 49.75 -8.39 24.31
C PRO A 289 48.92 -9.24 23.32
N VAL A 290 48.90 -10.57 23.51
CA VAL A 290 48.21 -11.52 22.61
C VAL A 290 46.72 -11.28 22.54
N ASP A 291 46.13 -10.66 23.54
CA ASP A 291 44.73 -10.27 23.69
C ASP A 291 44.35 -9.01 22.88
N GLU A 292 45.33 -8.24 22.38
CA GLU A 292 45.11 -7.10 21.52
C GLU A 292 45.27 -7.45 20.01
N LEU A 293 45.67 -8.67 19.66
CA LEU A 293 45.68 -9.16 18.27
C LEU A 293 44.27 -9.42 17.79
N SER A 294 43.61 -8.38 17.26
CA SER A 294 42.34 -8.55 16.56
C SER A 294 42.58 -9.34 15.28
N LEU A 295 41.85 -10.43 15.12
CA LEU A 295 41.70 -11.14 13.86
C LEU A 295 40.99 -10.21 12.86
N ILE A 296 41.67 -9.78 11.83
CA ILE A 296 41.10 -9.06 10.70
C ILE A 296 40.61 -10.07 9.66
#